data_0dc8cc6a05bf3fcc3d087dd8f25d8c49
#
_entry.id   0dc8cc6a05bf3fcc3d087dd8f25d8c49
#
_cell.length_a   1.000
_cell.length_b   1.000
_cell.length_c   1.000
_cell.angle_alpha   90.00
_cell.angle_beta   90.00
_cell.angle_gamma   90.00
#
_symmetry.space_group_name_H-M   'P 1'
#
loop_
_entity.id
_entity.type
_entity.pdbx_description
1 polymer ?
#
loop_
_entity_poly.entity_id
_entity_poly.type
_entity_poly.pdbx_seq_one_letter_code
_entity_poly.pdbx_strand_id
1 'polypeptide(L)'
;MEKEKNLTQPEEKKSLFFKFIHGIEVVGNKLPQPFYLFSILIVVAIILSVIFAGATATYEKASSAGGAVEVVEVTIKNLLNKDTITYVTQNMYSIYYNFSPMMMMGLLMLSIGLCETTGFFGAFIKRTIGKAKPAVVFAVVAFVAINANTASNAGILGVTAVAGSVFGAMGYNPWLGILLAYAAGNAGMSANVFVGNLDVLISGINESVCAPLGIDISTVHVLQNWYFMGTCAIVLTAVFTWVTVKFVRPFIGEPKDLSLVLQDNATHELTAEERKGLRAAGLSAIIYLAVLVAICIPKNSFFRADNGSILPNSPLLKSVLTLLFLFFLVTGCAYGRKSGFIKKWNELPGLLAKSINSMVNFMVIALPASVFIYLFNASNIPTYLGAVGGGWLKSTGFTGFGLFFLVALLSTFLNLFMTSGSAKWMILAPILIPMLYTIGFSPALTTVAYRIGDSATNAIAPISSDVALIVGLLGKYNTDKSKTPGMGTVFANCMPYAIATFIAEMLILGVWWLLKLPLGPGVSMFVGG
;
A
#
# COMPACT_ATOMS: atom_id res chain seq x y z
N MET A 1 55.15 -4.29 23.84
CA MET A 1 54.02 -5.02 24.51
C MET A 1 53.09 -3.98 25.12
N GLU A 2 52.21 -3.41 24.31
CA GLU A 2 51.16 -2.51 24.74
C GLU A 2 49.85 -3.32 24.82
N LYS A 3 49.25 -3.32 25.99
CA LYS A 3 48.01 -3.97 26.27
C LYS A 3 46.89 -3.17 25.61
N GLU A 4 46.24 -3.76 24.56
CA GLU A 4 44.92 -3.31 24.10
C GLU A 4 43.93 -3.29 25.26
N LYS A 5 43.52 -2.09 25.65
CA LYS A 5 42.37 -1.89 26.55
C LYS A 5 41.09 -2.18 25.73
N ASN A 6 40.55 -3.36 25.92
CA ASN A 6 39.14 -3.65 25.56
C ASN A 6 38.25 -2.64 26.28
N LEU A 7 37.77 -1.64 25.54
CA LEU A 7 36.69 -0.77 25.97
C LEU A 7 35.39 -1.59 25.90
N THR A 8 35.09 -2.28 26.99
CA THR A 8 33.73 -2.81 27.23
C THR A 8 32.77 -1.64 27.24
N GLN A 9 31.95 -1.52 26.21
CA GLN A 9 30.79 -0.61 26.21
C GLN A 9 29.91 -0.97 27.41
N PRO A 10 29.38 0.02 28.16
CA PRO A 10 28.48 -0.25 29.25
C PRO A 10 27.26 -0.98 28.71
N GLU A 11 26.91 -2.11 29.32
CA GLU A 11 25.62 -2.78 29.10
C GLU A 11 24.52 -1.80 29.54
N GLU A 12 24.03 -0.99 28.58
CA GLU A 12 22.78 -0.26 28.75
C GLU A 12 21.72 -1.32 29.08
N LYS A 13 21.07 -1.16 30.25
CA LYS A 13 19.87 -1.93 30.59
C LYS A 13 18.88 -1.81 29.46
N LYS A 14 18.91 -2.77 28.53
CA LYS A 14 18.04 -2.80 27.35
C LYS A 14 16.59 -2.76 27.84
N SER A 15 15.90 -1.66 27.60
CA SER A 15 14.51 -1.46 28.02
C SER A 15 13.66 -2.64 27.56
N LEU A 16 12.57 -2.98 28.27
CA LEU A 16 11.60 -4.00 27.88
C LEU A 16 11.14 -3.80 26.43
N PHE A 17 10.97 -2.55 26.03
CA PHE A 17 10.64 -2.14 24.66
C PHE A 17 11.73 -2.58 23.66
N PHE A 18 13.01 -2.37 23.96
CA PHE A 18 14.09 -2.81 23.09
C PHE A 18 14.16 -4.34 22.96
N LYS A 19 13.93 -5.08 24.05
CA LYS A 19 13.86 -6.55 24.02
C LYS A 19 12.68 -7.03 23.18
N PHE A 20 11.54 -6.37 23.26
CA PHE A 20 10.34 -6.67 22.45
C PHE A 20 10.62 -6.44 20.95
N ILE A 21 11.17 -5.27 20.57
CA ILE A 21 11.53 -4.96 19.18
C ILE A 21 12.57 -5.95 18.65
N HIS A 22 13.60 -6.26 19.42
CA HIS A 22 14.60 -7.25 19.02
C HIS A 22 14.01 -8.66 18.90
N GLY A 23 13.07 -9.03 19.77
CA GLY A 23 12.32 -10.30 19.64
C GLY A 23 11.54 -10.39 18.32
N ILE A 24 10.84 -9.32 17.94
CA ILE A 24 10.13 -9.24 16.66
C ILE A 24 11.10 -9.34 15.48
N GLU A 25 12.23 -8.63 15.52
CA GLU A 25 13.28 -8.69 14.50
C GLU A 25 13.80 -10.13 14.31
N VAL A 26 14.15 -10.81 15.41
CA VAL A 26 14.65 -12.19 15.37
C VAL A 26 13.62 -13.16 14.79
N VAL A 27 12.36 -13.03 15.17
CA VAL A 27 11.26 -13.87 14.66
C VAL A 27 10.97 -13.52 13.20
N GLY A 28 10.89 -12.23 12.85
CA GLY A 28 10.62 -11.76 11.49
C GLY A 28 11.69 -12.21 10.50
N ASN A 29 12.97 -12.14 10.90
CA ASN A 29 14.08 -12.59 10.05
C ASN A 29 14.14 -14.11 9.85
N LYS A 30 13.40 -14.92 10.65
CA LYS A 30 13.25 -16.36 10.45
C LYS A 30 12.12 -16.71 9.49
N LEU A 31 11.21 -15.77 9.20
CA LEU A 31 10.17 -16.01 8.22
C LEU A 31 10.79 -16.18 6.82
N PRO A 32 10.34 -17.18 6.05
CA PRO A 32 10.82 -17.36 4.69
C PRO A 32 10.40 -16.17 3.82
N GLN A 33 11.22 -15.86 2.81
CA GLN A 33 10.85 -14.87 1.80
C GLN A 33 9.49 -15.25 1.16
N PRO A 34 8.71 -14.27 0.67
CA PRO A 34 7.36 -14.52 0.13
C PRO A 34 7.27 -15.65 -0.90
N PHE A 35 8.28 -15.81 -1.74
CA PHE A 35 8.34 -16.92 -2.69
C PHE A 35 8.26 -18.29 -2.00
N TYR A 36 9.11 -18.52 -1.01
CA TYR A 36 9.13 -19.77 -0.25
C TYR A 36 7.89 -19.93 0.63
N LEU A 37 7.40 -18.83 1.18
CA LEU A 37 6.19 -18.81 2.00
C LEU A 37 5.00 -19.33 1.20
N PHE A 38 4.75 -18.80 -0.02
CA PHE A 38 3.67 -19.30 -0.88
C PHE A 38 3.89 -20.72 -1.35
N SER A 39 5.14 -21.13 -1.59
CA SER A 39 5.47 -22.53 -1.91
C SER A 39 5.11 -23.48 -0.74
N ILE A 40 5.37 -23.08 0.50
CA ILE A 40 4.96 -23.83 1.71
C ILE A 40 3.43 -23.83 1.82
N LEU A 41 2.77 -22.69 1.60
CA LEU A 41 1.30 -22.60 1.67
C LEU A 41 0.60 -23.47 0.62
N ILE A 42 1.17 -23.71 -0.55
CA ILE A 42 0.68 -24.69 -1.53
C ILE A 42 0.64 -26.09 -0.87
N VAL A 43 1.75 -26.50 -0.26
CA VAL A 43 1.84 -27.82 0.41
C VAL A 43 0.83 -27.90 1.56
N VAL A 44 0.75 -26.86 2.37
CA VAL A 44 -0.22 -26.78 3.48
C VAL A 44 -1.66 -26.88 2.97
N ALA A 45 -2.02 -26.16 1.92
CA ALA A 45 -3.36 -26.21 1.33
C ALA A 45 -3.71 -27.61 0.82
N ILE A 46 -2.76 -28.31 0.17
CA ILE A 46 -2.92 -29.68 -0.27
C ILE A 46 -3.15 -30.61 0.93
N ILE A 47 -2.31 -30.54 1.97
CA ILE A 47 -2.43 -31.36 3.18
C ILE A 47 -3.80 -31.12 3.86
N LEU A 48 -4.19 -29.85 4.05
CA LEU A 48 -5.48 -29.50 4.65
C LEU A 48 -6.65 -30.04 3.81
N SER A 49 -6.54 -29.96 2.49
CA SER A 49 -7.57 -30.49 1.58
C SER A 49 -7.76 -32.00 1.69
N VAL A 50 -6.69 -32.74 1.98
CA VAL A 50 -6.74 -34.20 2.21
C VAL A 50 -7.34 -34.53 3.59
N ILE A 51 -6.85 -33.84 4.63
CA ILE A 51 -7.29 -34.08 6.01
C ILE A 51 -8.78 -33.79 6.20
N PHE A 52 -9.25 -32.68 5.63
CA PHE A 52 -10.63 -32.21 5.79
C PHE A 52 -11.53 -32.54 4.58
N ALA A 53 -11.08 -33.43 3.68
CA ALA A 53 -11.88 -33.85 2.54
C ALA A 53 -13.26 -34.36 2.96
N GLY A 54 -14.33 -33.87 2.33
CA GLY A 54 -15.70 -34.23 2.66
C GLY A 54 -16.34 -33.47 3.82
N ALA A 55 -15.59 -32.61 4.53
CA ALA A 55 -16.20 -31.72 5.53
C ALA A 55 -17.14 -30.72 4.84
N THR A 56 -18.37 -30.58 5.37
CA THR A 56 -19.42 -29.74 4.83
C THR A 56 -19.77 -28.59 5.78
N ALA A 57 -20.14 -27.46 5.21
CA ALA A 57 -20.71 -26.32 5.93
C ALA A 57 -21.80 -25.67 5.07
N THR A 58 -22.76 -25.02 5.71
CA THR A 58 -23.83 -24.29 5.04
C THR A 58 -23.72 -22.80 5.32
N TYR A 59 -24.05 -21.98 4.33
CA TYR A 59 -24.15 -20.53 4.49
C TYR A 59 -25.29 -19.94 3.66
N GLU A 60 -25.79 -18.83 4.10
CA GLU A 60 -26.84 -18.09 3.42
C GLU A 60 -26.24 -17.18 2.35
N LYS A 61 -26.66 -17.33 1.10
CA LYS A 61 -26.28 -16.48 -0.02
C LYS A 61 -27.48 -15.62 -0.40
N ALA A 62 -27.30 -14.30 -0.41
CA ALA A 62 -28.32 -13.39 -0.95
C ALA A 62 -28.48 -13.63 -2.45
N SER A 63 -29.70 -13.87 -2.91
CA SER A 63 -29.99 -14.00 -4.32
C SER A 63 -29.75 -12.66 -5.04
N SER A 64 -29.05 -12.68 -6.15
CA SER A 64 -28.75 -11.51 -6.99
C SER A 64 -30.00 -10.83 -7.58
N ALA A 65 -31.17 -11.47 -7.45
CA ALA A 65 -32.43 -11.03 -8.03
C ALA A 65 -33.41 -10.43 -7.01
N GLY A 66 -32.95 -10.02 -5.83
CA GLY A 66 -33.81 -9.36 -4.83
C GLY A 66 -34.88 -10.27 -4.19
N GLY A 67 -34.61 -11.56 -4.11
CA GLY A 67 -35.53 -12.58 -3.59
C GLY A 67 -34.97 -13.37 -2.41
N ALA A 68 -35.46 -14.57 -2.20
CA ALA A 68 -35.19 -15.43 -1.07
C ALA A 68 -33.70 -15.71 -0.84
N VAL A 69 -33.31 -15.80 0.42
CA VAL A 69 -31.99 -16.27 0.86
C VAL A 69 -31.85 -17.75 0.46
N GLU A 70 -30.84 -18.06 -0.32
CA GLU A 70 -30.53 -19.44 -0.70
C GLU A 70 -29.49 -20.01 0.29
N VAL A 71 -29.79 -21.17 0.85
CA VAL A 71 -28.84 -21.91 1.69
C VAL A 71 -27.96 -22.76 0.78
N VAL A 72 -26.69 -22.44 0.71
CA VAL A 72 -25.70 -23.13 -0.11
C VAL A 72 -24.85 -24.04 0.79
N GLU A 73 -24.73 -25.31 0.42
CA GLU A 73 -23.80 -26.25 1.04
C GLU A 73 -22.45 -26.25 0.32
N VAL A 74 -21.38 -26.16 1.07
CA VAL A 74 -20.01 -26.24 0.57
C VAL A 74 -19.29 -27.42 1.18
N THR A 75 -18.61 -28.20 0.34
CA THR A 75 -17.82 -29.37 0.73
C THR A 75 -16.35 -29.16 0.38
N ILE A 76 -15.43 -29.44 1.32
CA ILE A 76 -13.99 -29.42 1.05
C ILE A 76 -13.62 -30.55 0.09
N LYS A 77 -12.95 -30.20 -0.99
CA LYS A 77 -12.49 -31.13 -2.04
C LYS A 77 -11.05 -31.55 -1.77
N ASN A 78 -10.75 -32.83 -1.91
CA ASN A 78 -9.38 -33.34 -1.92
C ASN A 78 -8.65 -32.88 -3.19
N LEU A 79 -7.53 -32.18 -3.03
CA LEU A 79 -6.71 -31.69 -4.16
C LEU A 79 -5.76 -32.75 -4.71
N LEU A 80 -5.45 -33.83 -3.96
CA LEU A 80 -4.66 -34.96 -4.43
C LEU A 80 -5.53 -35.93 -5.25
N ASN A 81 -6.07 -35.44 -6.37
CA ASN A 81 -6.81 -36.23 -7.33
C ASN A 81 -6.23 -36.00 -8.73
N LYS A 82 -6.49 -36.95 -9.64
CA LYS A 82 -5.98 -36.93 -11.01
C LYS A 82 -6.35 -35.63 -11.74
N ASP A 83 -7.60 -35.17 -11.59
CA ASP A 83 -8.13 -34.03 -12.35
C ASP A 83 -7.44 -32.72 -11.94
N THR A 84 -7.29 -32.48 -10.62
CA THR A 84 -6.59 -31.28 -10.11
C THR A 84 -5.12 -31.28 -10.52
N ILE A 85 -4.42 -32.40 -10.37
CA ILE A 85 -2.99 -32.51 -10.72
C ILE A 85 -2.83 -32.28 -12.23
N THR A 86 -3.65 -32.95 -13.05
CA THR A 86 -3.61 -32.80 -14.51
C THR A 86 -3.92 -31.37 -14.91
N TYR A 87 -4.95 -30.75 -14.32
CA TYR A 87 -5.32 -29.38 -14.64
C TYR A 87 -4.18 -28.40 -14.32
N VAL A 88 -3.61 -28.45 -13.13
CA VAL A 88 -2.53 -27.54 -12.72
C VAL A 88 -1.31 -27.70 -13.61
N THR A 89 -0.91 -28.95 -13.91
CA THR A 89 0.27 -29.21 -14.74
C THR A 89 0.08 -28.76 -16.19
N GLN A 90 -1.13 -28.91 -16.74
CA GLN A 90 -1.44 -28.48 -18.10
C GLN A 90 -1.69 -26.96 -18.22
N ASN A 91 -2.16 -26.31 -17.16
CA ASN A 91 -2.60 -24.92 -17.18
C ASN A 91 -1.75 -23.99 -16.30
N MET A 92 -0.58 -24.42 -15.84
CA MET A 92 0.30 -23.62 -14.97
C MET A 92 0.59 -22.24 -15.56
N TYR A 93 0.87 -22.17 -16.86
CA TYR A 93 1.10 -20.91 -17.56
C TYR A 93 -0.13 -20.00 -17.53
N SER A 94 -1.33 -20.55 -17.68
CA SER A 94 -2.58 -19.77 -17.67
C SER A 94 -2.91 -19.28 -16.27
N ILE A 95 -2.72 -20.11 -15.24
CA ILE A 95 -2.90 -19.75 -13.82
C ILE A 95 -2.00 -18.57 -13.46
N TYR A 96 -0.74 -18.63 -13.88
CA TYR A 96 0.24 -17.57 -13.62
C TYR A 96 -0.04 -16.32 -14.46
N TYR A 97 -0.25 -16.49 -15.77
CA TYR A 97 -0.42 -15.36 -16.70
C TYR A 97 -1.71 -14.58 -16.46
N ASN A 98 -2.82 -15.27 -16.16
CA ASN A 98 -4.11 -14.63 -15.87
C ASN A 98 -4.28 -14.21 -14.40
N PHE A 99 -3.21 -14.25 -13.62
CA PHE A 99 -3.26 -13.75 -12.24
C PHE A 99 -3.45 -12.23 -12.24
N SER A 100 -4.67 -11.76 -11.90
CA SER A 100 -5.08 -10.36 -12.04
C SER A 100 -4.09 -9.35 -11.46
N PRO A 101 -3.49 -9.55 -10.26
CA PRO A 101 -2.50 -8.61 -9.73
C PRO A 101 -1.29 -8.41 -10.63
N MET A 102 -0.82 -9.49 -11.29
CA MET A 102 0.34 -9.44 -12.18
C MET A 102 0.05 -8.62 -13.44
N MET A 103 -1.12 -8.84 -14.04
CA MET A 103 -1.51 -8.16 -15.28
C MET A 103 -1.78 -6.68 -15.04
N MET A 104 -2.52 -6.35 -13.98
CA MET A 104 -2.83 -4.97 -13.61
C MET A 104 -1.57 -4.18 -13.28
N MET A 105 -0.68 -4.76 -12.48
CA MET A 105 0.58 -4.13 -12.09
C MET A 105 1.51 -3.95 -13.29
N GLY A 106 1.59 -4.94 -14.19
CA GLY A 106 2.40 -4.88 -15.40
C GLY A 106 2.08 -3.69 -16.27
N LEU A 107 0.80 -3.45 -16.52
CA LEU A 107 0.35 -2.30 -17.32
C LEU A 107 0.73 -0.98 -16.65
N LEU A 108 0.44 -0.82 -15.36
CA LEU A 108 0.65 0.45 -14.66
C LEU A 108 2.14 0.76 -14.46
N MET A 109 2.97 -0.26 -14.19
CA MET A 109 4.41 -0.09 -14.00
C MET A 109 5.14 0.44 -15.22
N LEU A 110 4.67 0.15 -16.43
CA LEU A 110 5.23 0.75 -17.65
C LEU A 110 5.20 2.29 -17.59
N SER A 111 4.12 2.88 -17.11
CA SER A 111 3.95 4.34 -17.11
C SER A 111 4.45 5.00 -15.82
N ILE A 112 4.15 4.44 -14.65
CA ILE A 112 4.66 4.95 -13.36
C ILE A 112 6.19 4.82 -13.32
N GLY A 113 6.73 3.67 -13.73
CA GLY A 113 8.17 3.46 -13.79
C GLY A 113 8.87 4.38 -14.81
N LEU A 114 8.18 4.80 -15.89
CA LEU A 114 8.68 5.84 -16.77
C LEU A 114 8.80 7.17 -16.04
N CYS A 115 7.78 7.56 -15.27
CA CYS A 115 7.81 8.77 -14.45
C CYS A 115 8.94 8.74 -13.41
N GLU A 116 9.19 7.57 -12.82
CA GLU A 116 10.30 7.34 -11.89
C GLU A 116 11.66 7.45 -12.61
N THR A 117 11.83 6.70 -13.71
CA THR A 117 13.07 6.65 -14.49
C THR A 117 13.47 8.01 -15.06
N THR A 118 12.50 8.82 -15.50
CA THR A 118 12.74 10.16 -16.03
C THR A 118 13.05 11.21 -14.95
N GLY A 119 12.84 10.87 -13.66
CA GLY A 119 13.02 11.79 -12.54
C GLY A 119 11.83 12.74 -12.30
N PHE A 120 10.67 12.50 -12.93
CA PHE A 120 9.47 13.32 -12.78
C PHE A 120 9.04 13.45 -11.32
N PHE A 121 8.93 12.32 -10.60
CA PHE A 121 8.52 12.34 -9.20
C PHE A 121 9.52 13.07 -8.31
N GLY A 122 10.83 12.87 -8.53
CA GLY A 122 11.88 13.59 -7.79
C GLY A 122 11.80 15.09 -7.99
N ALA A 123 11.63 15.56 -9.22
CA ALA A 123 11.47 16.97 -9.52
C ALA A 123 10.16 17.55 -8.94
N PHE A 124 9.06 16.78 -8.96
CA PHE A 124 7.79 17.18 -8.35
C PHE A 124 7.92 17.37 -6.84
N ILE A 125 8.57 16.45 -6.16
CA ILE A 125 8.87 16.51 -4.73
C ILE A 125 9.70 17.75 -4.40
N LYS A 126 10.84 17.97 -5.08
CA LYS A 126 11.69 19.14 -4.92
C LYS A 126 10.92 20.44 -5.09
N ARG A 127 10.06 20.52 -6.13
CA ARG A 127 9.25 21.72 -6.39
C ARG A 127 8.25 22.02 -5.29
N THR A 128 7.60 20.97 -4.76
CA THR A 128 6.53 21.13 -3.77
C THR A 128 7.09 21.48 -2.41
N ILE A 129 8.08 20.72 -1.95
CA ILE A 129 8.68 20.92 -0.62
C ILE A 129 9.57 22.16 -0.59
N GLY A 130 10.42 22.35 -1.60
CA GLY A 130 11.37 23.49 -1.66
C GLY A 130 10.71 24.86 -1.75
N LYS A 131 9.41 24.95 -2.06
CA LYS A 131 8.62 26.19 -2.04
C LYS A 131 7.75 26.36 -0.80
N ALA A 132 7.74 25.40 0.11
CA ALA A 132 6.94 25.47 1.32
C ALA A 132 7.43 26.60 2.23
N LYS A 133 6.48 27.39 2.75
CA LYS A 133 6.79 28.41 3.76
C LYS A 133 7.03 27.75 5.11
N PRO A 134 7.87 28.33 6.00
CA PRO A 134 8.12 27.77 7.35
C PRO A 134 6.84 27.45 8.13
N ALA A 135 5.80 28.27 8.00
CA ALA A 135 4.53 28.08 8.69
C ALA A 135 3.76 26.81 8.29
N VAL A 136 4.00 26.27 7.08
CA VAL A 136 3.25 25.12 6.53
C VAL A 136 4.15 23.95 6.12
N VAL A 137 5.46 24.06 6.29
CA VAL A 137 6.42 23.05 5.81
C VAL A 137 6.13 21.65 6.38
N PHE A 138 5.73 21.55 7.65
CA PHE A 138 5.39 20.28 8.28
C PHE A 138 4.20 19.61 7.56
N ALA A 139 3.14 20.37 7.28
CA ALA A 139 1.97 19.85 6.59
C ALA A 139 2.28 19.48 5.13
N VAL A 140 3.07 20.32 4.43
CA VAL A 140 3.46 20.05 3.04
C VAL A 140 4.31 18.79 2.96
N VAL A 141 5.28 18.62 3.85
CA VAL A 141 6.13 17.41 3.88
C VAL A 141 5.30 16.19 4.23
N ALA A 142 4.42 16.27 5.24
CA ALA A 142 3.53 15.16 5.58
C ALA A 142 2.65 14.75 4.40
N PHE A 143 1.97 15.70 3.74
CA PHE A 143 1.11 15.42 2.60
C PHE A 143 1.85 14.83 1.40
N VAL A 144 3.02 15.39 1.06
CA VAL A 144 3.85 14.90 -0.05
C VAL A 144 4.37 13.50 0.27
N ALA A 145 4.81 13.25 1.50
CA ALA A 145 5.31 11.95 1.91
C ALA A 145 4.23 10.87 1.91
N ILE A 146 3.02 11.16 2.41
CA ILE A 146 1.86 10.26 2.35
C ILE A 146 1.59 9.83 0.89
N ASN A 147 1.67 10.76 -0.06
CA ASN A 147 1.42 10.46 -1.47
C ASN A 147 2.64 9.94 -2.23
N ALA A 148 3.84 9.96 -1.62
CA ALA A 148 5.07 9.53 -2.28
C ALA A 148 5.13 8.02 -2.55
N ASN A 149 4.32 7.22 -1.85
CA ASN A 149 4.21 5.78 -2.09
C ASN A 149 3.70 5.45 -3.51
N THR A 150 3.02 6.39 -4.18
CA THR A 150 2.65 6.26 -5.60
C THR A 150 3.88 6.07 -6.49
N ALA A 151 5.02 6.65 -6.09
CA ALA A 151 6.32 6.50 -6.74
C ALA A 151 7.19 5.41 -6.08
N SER A 152 6.58 4.39 -5.48
CA SER A 152 7.26 3.29 -4.78
C SER A 152 8.10 3.73 -3.56
N ASN A 153 8.89 2.82 -3.00
CA ASN A 153 9.81 3.13 -1.89
C ASN A 153 10.84 4.22 -2.26
N ALA A 154 11.23 4.31 -3.54
CA ALA A 154 12.12 5.37 -4.00
C ALA A 154 11.52 6.77 -3.81
N GLY A 155 10.21 6.91 -3.99
CA GLY A 155 9.50 8.15 -3.70
C GLY A 155 9.58 8.54 -2.22
N ILE A 156 9.33 7.61 -1.31
CA ILE A 156 9.40 7.83 0.15
C ILE A 156 10.81 8.25 0.56
N LEU A 157 11.83 7.53 0.09
CA LEU A 157 13.23 7.85 0.40
C LEU A 157 13.66 9.20 -0.18
N GLY A 158 13.18 9.53 -1.39
CA GLY A 158 13.43 10.83 -2.02
C GLY A 158 12.83 12.00 -1.23
N VAL A 159 11.57 11.88 -0.77
CA VAL A 159 10.93 12.89 0.09
C VAL A 159 11.72 13.03 1.40
N THR A 160 12.13 11.93 1.99
CA THR A 160 12.84 11.89 3.27
C THR A 160 14.18 12.64 3.19
N ALA A 161 14.95 12.42 2.13
CA ALA A 161 16.23 13.10 1.93
C ALA A 161 16.03 14.62 1.71
N VAL A 162 15.07 15.01 0.87
CA VAL A 162 14.76 16.42 0.60
C VAL A 162 14.22 17.12 1.85
N ALA A 163 13.38 16.45 2.64
CA ALA A 163 12.82 17.03 3.86
C ALA A 163 13.90 17.35 4.90
N GLY A 164 14.90 16.47 5.09
CA GLY A 164 16.02 16.75 5.98
C GLY A 164 16.80 18.02 5.61
N SER A 165 17.13 18.18 4.33
CA SER A 165 17.81 19.35 3.79
C SER A 165 16.96 20.63 3.93
N VAL A 166 15.70 20.60 3.55
CA VAL A 166 14.81 21.77 3.62
C VAL A 166 14.56 22.22 5.06
N PHE A 167 14.38 21.28 6.00
CA PHE A 167 14.22 21.63 7.43
C PHE A 167 15.46 22.29 7.98
N GLY A 168 16.66 21.76 7.65
CA GLY A 168 17.91 22.39 8.04
C GLY A 168 18.09 23.79 7.45
N ALA A 169 17.75 23.99 6.20
CA ALA A 169 17.79 25.30 5.55
C ALA A 169 16.84 26.33 6.20
N MET A 170 15.75 25.87 6.78
CA MET A 170 14.78 26.71 7.52
C MET A 170 15.15 26.90 9.00
N GLY A 171 16.30 26.38 9.44
CA GLY A 171 16.76 26.49 10.83
C GLY A 171 16.17 25.44 11.78
N TYR A 172 15.42 24.46 11.29
CA TYR A 172 14.95 23.33 12.08
C TYR A 172 15.99 22.21 12.14
N ASN A 173 15.86 21.33 13.14
CA ASN A 173 16.66 20.12 13.18
C ASN A 173 16.29 19.22 11.97
N PRO A 174 17.25 18.83 11.11
CA PRO A 174 17.00 18.02 9.92
C PRO A 174 16.32 16.68 10.23
N TRP A 175 16.59 16.10 11.39
CA TRP A 175 15.96 14.86 11.83
C TRP A 175 14.44 14.96 11.91
N LEU A 176 13.88 16.15 12.20
CA LEU A 176 12.43 16.36 12.18
C LEU A 176 11.84 16.13 10.79
N GLY A 177 12.50 16.69 9.75
CA GLY A 177 12.08 16.51 8.37
C GLY A 177 12.20 15.05 7.93
N ILE A 178 13.33 14.41 8.22
CA ILE A 178 13.61 13.01 7.89
C ILE A 178 12.58 12.08 8.52
N LEU A 179 12.37 12.19 9.83
CA LEU A 179 11.48 11.30 10.59
C LEU A 179 10.00 11.54 10.26
N LEU A 180 9.59 12.80 10.06
CA LEU A 180 8.25 13.14 9.58
C LEU A 180 7.98 12.52 8.21
N ALA A 181 8.89 12.72 7.25
CA ALA A 181 8.71 12.23 5.89
C ALA A 181 8.72 10.69 5.85
N TYR A 182 9.63 10.06 6.57
CA TYR A 182 9.69 8.60 6.67
C TYR A 182 8.44 8.00 7.31
N ALA A 183 8.02 8.55 8.47
CA ALA A 183 6.82 8.08 9.16
C ALA A 183 5.57 8.31 8.30
N ALA A 184 5.42 9.50 7.69
CA ALA A 184 4.27 9.82 6.85
C ALA A 184 4.19 8.96 5.60
N GLY A 185 5.32 8.66 4.93
CA GLY A 185 5.36 7.80 3.76
C GLY A 185 5.05 6.33 4.07
N ASN A 186 5.48 5.84 5.22
CA ASN A 186 5.29 4.45 5.61
C ASN A 186 3.98 4.21 6.38
N ALA A 187 3.72 4.95 7.47
CA ALA A 187 2.48 4.80 8.22
C ALA A 187 1.27 5.37 7.46
N GLY A 188 1.46 6.31 6.54
CA GLY A 188 0.43 6.79 5.62
C GLY A 188 0.33 6.01 4.31
N MET A 189 0.98 4.85 4.17
CA MET A 189 1.09 4.10 2.90
C MET A 189 -0.25 3.73 2.28
N SER A 190 -1.28 3.56 3.07
CA SER A 190 -2.65 3.27 2.61
C SER A 190 -3.54 4.51 2.54
N ALA A 191 -3.01 5.70 2.83
CA ALA A 191 -3.74 6.96 2.83
C ALA A 191 -3.27 7.84 1.68
N ASN A 192 -3.77 7.64 0.47
CA ASN A 192 -3.32 8.35 -0.71
C ASN A 192 -4.46 9.00 -1.49
N VAL A 193 -4.19 10.18 -2.03
CA VAL A 193 -5.10 10.87 -2.97
C VAL A 193 -4.91 10.32 -4.39
N PHE A 194 -3.69 9.96 -4.73
CA PHE A 194 -3.36 9.37 -6.01
C PHE A 194 -3.33 7.84 -5.90
N VAL A 195 -3.86 7.17 -6.92
CA VAL A 195 -3.79 5.71 -6.98
C VAL A 195 -2.32 5.28 -7.06
N GLY A 196 -1.94 4.42 -6.13
CA GLY A 196 -0.60 3.85 -6.05
C GLY A 196 -0.55 2.37 -6.47
N ASN A 197 0.66 1.83 -6.49
CA ASN A 197 0.90 0.43 -6.83
C ASN A 197 0.15 -0.54 -5.92
N LEU A 198 0.05 -0.22 -4.63
CA LEU A 198 -0.65 -1.06 -3.66
C LEU A 198 -2.15 -1.14 -3.93
N ASP A 199 -2.78 -0.04 -4.41
CA ASP A 199 -4.20 -0.04 -4.76
C ASP A 199 -4.50 -1.01 -5.90
N VAL A 200 -3.61 -1.04 -6.90
CA VAL A 200 -3.71 -1.95 -8.05
C VAL A 200 -3.51 -3.39 -7.64
N LEU A 201 -2.49 -3.67 -6.83
CA LEU A 201 -2.21 -5.02 -6.32
C LEU A 201 -3.36 -5.55 -5.48
N ILE A 202 -3.86 -4.77 -4.53
CA ILE A 202 -4.98 -5.17 -3.66
C ILE A 202 -6.25 -5.40 -4.47
N SER A 203 -6.56 -4.54 -5.44
CA SER A 203 -7.73 -4.70 -6.29
C SER A 203 -7.65 -5.99 -7.12
N GLY A 204 -6.48 -6.30 -7.69
CA GLY A 204 -6.26 -7.55 -8.42
C GLY A 204 -6.31 -8.80 -7.51
N ILE A 205 -5.82 -8.71 -6.26
CA ILE A 205 -5.94 -9.79 -5.28
C ILE A 205 -7.42 -10.02 -4.95
N ASN A 206 -8.18 -8.95 -4.68
CA ASN A 206 -9.61 -9.05 -4.41
C ASN A 206 -10.34 -9.71 -5.59
N GLU A 207 -10.05 -9.32 -6.83
CA GLU A 207 -10.62 -9.93 -8.03
C GLU A 207 -10.30 -11.42 -8.11
N SER A 208 -9.04 -11.80 -7.90
CA SER A 208 -8.60 -13.20 -7.94
C SER A 208 -9.22 -14.07 -6.85
N VAL A 209 -9.66 -13.47 -5.74
CA VAL A 209 -10.39 -14.16 -4.66
C VAL A 209 -11.89 -14.17 -4.92
N CYS A 210 -12.47 -13.04 -5.29
CA CYS A 210 -13.93 -12.89 -5.41
C CYS A 210 -14.51 -13.63 -6.62
N ALA A 211 -13.85 -13.56 -7.78
CA ALA A 211 -14.37 -14.13 -9.02
C ALA A 211 -14.60 -15.65 -8.93
N PRO A 212 -13.66 -16.49 -8.45
CA PRO A 212 -13.89 -17.93 -8.31
C PRO A 212 -14.97 -18.30 -7.29
N LEU A 213 -15.21 -17.42 -6.29
CA LEU A 213 -16.23 -17.62 -5.26
C LEU A 213 -17.63 -17.14 -5.68
N GLY A 214 -17.76 -16.59 -6.90
CA GLY A 214 -19.01 -16.00 -7.37
C GLY A 214 -19.46 -14.78 -6.56
N ILE A 215 -18.52 -14.08 -5.90
CA ILE A 215 -18.77 -12.79 -5.28
C ILE A 215 -18.77 -11.73 -6.38
N ASP A 216 -19.71 -10.79 -6.33
CA ASP A 216 -19.82 -9.73 -7.34
C ASP A 216 -18.54 -8.89 -7.39
N ILE A 217 -17.87 -8.92 -8.56
CA ILE A 217 -16.65 -8.16 -8.82
C ILE A 217 -16.92 -6.77 -9.43
N SER A 218 -18.17 -6.39 -9.65
CA SER A 218 -18.51 -5.09 -10.26
C SER A 218 -18.02 -3.91 -9.44
N THR A 219 -17.90 -4.08 -8.13
CA THR A 219 -17.38 -3.10 -7.17
C THR A 219 -15.89 -3.28 -6.85
N VAL A 220 -15.25 -4.31 -7.40
CA VAL A 220 -13.83 -4.59 -7.21
C VAL A 220 -13.02 -3.91 -8.32
N HIS A 221 -12.53 -2.72 -8.03
CA HIS A 221 -11.72 -1.95 -8.96
C HIS A 221 -10.69 -1.10 -8.19
N VAL A 222 -9.73 -0.53 -8.89
CA VAL A 222 -8.58 0.18 -8.31
C VAL A 222 -9.00 1.34 -7.38
N LEU A 223 -10.16 1.96 -7.64
CA LEU A 223 -10.70 3.05 -6.83
C LEU A 223 -11.64 2.59 -5.70
N GLN A 224 -11.75 1.27 -5.41
CA GLN A 224 -12.73 0.72 -4.46
C GLN A 224 -12.66 1.34 -3.05
N ASN A 225 -11.51 1.87 -2.63
CA ASN A 225 -11.31 2.51 -1.33
C ASN A 225 -10.96 4.00 -1.42
N TRP A 226 -11.04 4.61 -2.60
CA TRP A 226 -10.45 5.92 -2.88
C TRP A 226 -11.00 7.06 -2.03
N TYR A 227 -12.31 7.09 -1.75
CA TYR A 227 -12.91 8.14 -0.92
C TYR A 227 -12.40 8.06 0.52
N PHE A 228 -12.32 6.85 1.06
CA PHE A 228 -11.80 6.63 2.41
C PHE A 228 -10.31 7.00 2.48
N MET A 229 -9.48 6.48 1.56
CA MET A 229 -8.04 6.72 1.54
C MET A 229 -7.68 8.18 1.31
N GLY A 230 -8.39 8.87 0.41
CA GLY A 230 -8.21 10.30 0.16
C GLY A 230 -8.52 11.16 1.40
N THR A 231 -9.58 10.80 2.13
CA THR A 231 -9.89 11.47 3.41
C THR A 231 -8.83 11.18 4.46
N CYS A 232 -8.36 9.93 4.57
CA CYS A 232 -7.25 9.58 5.46
C CYS A 232 -6.00 10.42 5.14
N ALA A 233 -5.66 10.64 3.86
CA ALA A 233 -4.51 11.45 3.48
C ALA A 233 -4.59 12.90 4.00
N ILE A 234 -5.77 13.49 3.93
CA ILE A 234 -6.00 14.86 4.42
C ILE A 234 -5.91 14.90 5.96
N VAL A 235 -6.61 13.99 6.64
CA VAL A 235 -6.65 13.94 8.11
C VAL A 235 -5.26 13.60 8.67
N LEU A 236 -4.58 12.59 8.12
CA LEU A 236 -3.24 12.20 8.58
C LEU A 236 -2.21 13.30 8.34
N THR A 237 -2.36 14.13 7.30
CA THR A 237 -1.51 15.31 7.12
C THR A 237 -1.57 16.24 8.33
N ALA A 238 -2.77 16.52 8.84
CA ALA A 238 -2.96 17.33 10.04
C ALA A 238 -2.46 16.62 11.30
N VAL A 239 -2.77 15.32 11.45
CA VAL A 239 -2.35 14.49 12.58
C VAL A 239 -0.83 14.40 12.65
N PHE A 240 -0.15 14.11 11.55
CA PHE A 240 1.32 14.00 11.52
C PHE A 240 1.99 15.34 11.78
N THR A 241 1.43 16.44 11.26
CA THR A 241 1.90 17.79 11.61
C THR A 241 1.79 18.03 13.11
N TRP A 242 0.65 17.71 13.71
CA TRP A 242 0.43 17.86 15.15
C TRP A 242 1.37 16.96 15.98
N VAL A 243 1.52 15.70 15.62
CA VAL A 243 2.44 14.74 16.28
C VAL A 243 3.87 15.26 16.22
N THR A 244 4.31 15.75 15.06
CA THR A 244 5.66 16.29 14.89
C THR A 244 5.91 17.47 15.81
N VAL A 245 5.00 18.45 15.80
CA VAL A 245 5.19 19.70 16.57
C VAL A 245 5.06 19.44 18.08
N LYS A 246 4.12 18.57 18.50
CA LYS A 246 3.77 18.38 19.90
C LYS A 246 4.64 17.35 20.61
N PHE A 247 5.06 16.29 19.92
CA PHE A 247 5.76 15.16 20.53
C PHE A 247 7.19 15.01 20.03
N VAL A 248 7.41 14.99 18.71
CA VAL A 248 8.71 14.62 18.14
C VAL A 248 9.70 15.79 18.23
N ARG A 249 9.26 17.03 17.93
CA ARG A 249 10.14 18.21 18.01
C ARG A 249 10.71 18.44 19.42
N PRO A 250 9.92 18.41 20.52
CA PRO A 250 10.46 18.56 21.86
C PRO A 250 11.46 17.45 22.26
N PHE A 251 11.27 16.23 21.73
CA PHE A 251 12.13 15.09 22.01
C PHE A 251 13.47 15.15 21.27
N ILE A 252 13.46 15.56 20.00
CA ILE A 252 14.68 15.70 19.19
C ILE A 252 15.51 16.93 19.64
N GLY A 253 14.82 18.03 19.95
CA GLY A 253 15.43 19.31 20.33
C GLY A 253 15.88 20.15 19.13
N GLU A 254 16.40 21.34 19.44
CA GLU A 254 16.90 22.29 18.44
C GLU A 254 18.26 21.84 17.87
N PRO A 255 18.61 22.24 16.64
CA PRO A 255 19.88 21.87 16.02
C PRO A 255 21.05 22.58 16.73
N LYS A 256 22.19 21.88 16.88
CA LYS A 256 23.41 22.49 17.46
C LYS A 256 24.34 23.04 16.37
N ASP A 257 24.46 22.37 15.22
CA ASP A 257 25.30 22.78 14.10
C ASP A 257 24.62 22.46 12.76
N LEU A 258 24.35 23.48 11.98
CA LEU A 258 23.71 23.36 10.65
C LEU A 258 24.70 23.52 9.50
N SER A 259 25.99 23.68 9.75
CA SER A 259 26.99 23.98 8.72
C SER A 259 27.02 22.94 7.57
N LEU A 260 26.92 21.66 7.90
CA LEU A 260 26.90 20.55 6.92
C LEU A 260 25.63 20.54 6.08
N VAL A 261 24.49 20.91 6.68
CA VAL A 261 23.19 20.93 5.97
C VAL A 261 23.12 22.05 4.96
N LEU A 262 23.66 23.22 5.30
CA LEU A 262 23.67 24.39 4.43
C LEU A 262 24.54 24.18 3.19
N GLN A 263 25.60 23.36 3.28
CA GLN A 263 26.42 22.98 2.13
C GLN A 263 25.72 22.02 1.16
N ASP A 264 24.82 21.16 1.64
CA ASP A 264 24.11 20.15 0.82
C ASP A 264 22.88 20.70 0.10
N ASN A 265 22.39 21.90 0.45
CA ASN A 265 21.18 22.49 -0.12
C ASN A 265 21.24 22.69 -1.64
N ALA A 266 22.41 22.99 -2.20
CA ALA A 266 22.57 23.21 -3.65
C ALA A 266 22.19 21.97 -4.48
N THR A 267 22.30 20.76 -3.92
CA THR A 267 21.99 19.51 -4.63
C THR A 267 20.49 19.21 -4.72
N HIS A 268 19.67 19.88 -3.92
CA HIS A 268 18.22 19.66 -3.85
C HIS A 268 17.40 20.74 -4.56
N GLU A 269 18.05 21.74 -5.16
CA GLU A 269 17.37 22.75 -5.97
C GLU A 269 16.92 22.18 -7.32
N LEU A 270 15.80 22.72 -7.82
CA LEU A 270 15.28 22.41 -9.16
C LEU A 270 16.15 23.04 -10.24
N THR A 271 16.64 22.23 -11.15
CA THR A 271 17.31 22.74 -12.35
C THR A 271 16.33 23.45 -13.30
N ALA A 272 16.87 24.23 -14.23
CA ALA A 272 16.05 24.91 -15.23
C ALA A 272 15.33 23.91 -16.15
N GLU A 273 15.99 22.79 -16.46
CA GLU A 273 15.47 21.69 -17.27
C GLU A 273 14.34 20.95 -16.53
N GLU A 274 14.53 20.58 -15.25
CA GLU A 274 13.48 19.98 -14.41
C GLU A 274 12.25 20.89 -14.33
N ARG A 275 12.46 22.20 -14.21
CA ARG A 275 11.36 23.20 -14.17
C ARG A 275 10.58 23.26 -15.48
N LYS A 276 11.26 23.18 -16.64
CA LYS A 276 10.62 23.10 -17.96
C LYS A 276 9.83 21.80 -18.09
N GLY A 277 10.43 20.68 -17.67
CA GLY A 277 9.80 19.35 -17.65
C GLY A 277 8.51 19.35 -16.83
N LEU A 278 8.54 19.88 -15.59
CA LEU A 278 7.37 19.95 -14.71
C LEU A 278 6.23 20.82 -15.28
N ARG A 279 6.56 21.92 -15.97
CA ARG A 279 5.54 22.74 -16.64
C ARG A 279 4.86 21.97 -17.77
N ALA A 280 5.64 21.22 -18.57
CA ALA A 280 5.10 20.42 -19.65
C ALA A 280 4.24 19.26 -19.12
N ALA A 281 4.69 18.56 -18.07
CA ALA A 281 3.92 17.51 -17.42
C ALA A 281 2.60 18.06 -16.85
N GLY A 282 2.64 19.19 -16.16
CA GLY A 282 1.44 19.83 -15.62
C GLY A 282 0.44 20.23 -16.71
N LEU A 283 0.93 20.81 -17.81
CA LEU A 283 0.06 21.17 -18.95
C LEU A 283 -0.55 19.92 -19.60
N SER A 284 0.25 18.88 -19.83
CA SER A 284 -0.24 17.62 -20.41
C SER A 284 -1.25 16.93 -19.51
N ALA A 285 -1.06 16.97 -18.19
CA ALA A 285 -2.02 16.44 -17.21
C ALA A 285 -3.36 17.18 -17.28
N ILE A 286 -3.32 18.52 -17.33
CA ILE A 286 -4.55 19.35 -17.45
C ILE A 286 -5.26 19.05 -18.77
N ILE A 287 -4.54 18.99 -19.89
CA ILE A 287 -5.13 18.68 -21.20
C ILE A 287 -5.75 17.28 -21.18
N TYR A 288 -5.04 16.28 -20.63
CA TYR A 288 -5.55 14.91 -20.53
C TYR A 288 -6.86 14.84 -19.74
N LEU A 289 -6.89 15.45 -18.56
CA LEU A 289 -8.09 15.50 -17.73
C LEU A 289 -9.24 16.26 -18.39
N ALA A 290 -8.95 17.40 -19.06
CA ALA A 290 -9.96 18.17 -19.78
C ALA A 290 -10.56 17.35 -20.94
N VAL A 291 -9.74 16.61 -21.69
CA VAL A 291 -10.21 15.72 -22.76
C VAL A 291 -11.05 14.59 -22.19
N LEU A 292 -10.63 13.95 -21.10
CA LEU A 292 -11.38 12.88 -20.45
C LEU A 292 -12.75 13.38 -19.96
N VAL A 293 -12.79 14.54 -19.30
CA VAL A 293 -14.05 15.16 -18.86
C VAL A 293 -14.94 15.50 -20.07
N ALA A 294 -14.39 16.10 -21.12
CA ALA A 294 -15.14 16.45 -22.33
C ALA A 294 -15.77 15.22 -22.99
N ILE A 295 -15.06 14.09 -23.03
CA ILE A 295 -15.59 12.81 -23.55
C ILE A 295 -16.72 12.30 -22.64
N CYS A 296 -16.66 12.49 -21.34
CA CYS A 296 -17.67 11.99 -20.40
C CYS A 296 -18.95 12.86 -20.34
N ILE A 297 -18.95 14.11 -20.85
CA ILE A 297 -20.12 15.01 -20.79
C ILE A 297 -21.34 14.48 -21.56
N PRO A 298 -21.24 14.00 -22.83
CA PRO A 298 -22.40 13.54 -23.57
C PRO A 298 -23.08 12.34 -22.90
N LYS A 299 -24.42 12.32 -22.88
CA LYS A 299 -25.20 11.21 -22.30
C LYS A 299 -24.98 9.88 -23.03
N ASN A 300 -24.67 9.93 -24.32
CA ASN A 300 -24.34 8.77 -25.17
C ASN A 300 -22.82 8.50 -25.27
N SER A 301 -22.03 9.01 -24.34
CA SER A 301 -20.60 8.73 -24.29
C SER A 301 -20.34 7.23 -24.07
N PHE A 302 -19.34 6.69 -24.76
CA PHE A 302 -18.89 5.30 -24.58
C PHE A 302 -18.30 5.02 -23.19
N PHE A 303 -18.04 6.06 -22.38
CA PHE A 303 -17.63 5.90 -20.99
C PHE A 303 -18.80 5.87 -19.98
N ARG A 304 -20.03 6.08 -20.44
CA ARG A 304 -21.21 5.98 -19.59
C ARG A 304 -21.87 4.60 -19.71
N ALA A 305 -22.57 4.18 -18.67
CA ALA A 305 -23.42 2.99 -18.71
C ALA A 305 -24.61 3.21 -19.67
N ASP A 306 -25.29 2.14 -20.06
CA ASP A 306 -26.42 2.20 -21.00
C ASP A 306 -27.57 3.10 -20.52
N ASN A 307 -27.73 3.26 -19.20
CA ASN A 307 -28.67 4.20 -18.60
C ASN A 307 -28.16 5.65 -18.55
N GLY A 308 -26.99 5.94 -19.14
CA GLY A 308 -26.34 7.25 -19.14
C GLY A 308 -25.64 7.64 -17.83
N SER A 309 -25.58 6.76 -16.84
CA SER A 309 -24.90 7.04 -15.57
C SER A 309 -23.38 6.87 -15.68
N ILE A 310 -22.63 7.58 -14.81
CA ILE A 310 -21.18 7.40 -14.65
C ILE A 310 -20.90 6.45 -13.47
N LEU A 311 -21.79 6.40 -12.48
CA LEU A 311 -21.69 5.57 -11.28
C LEU A 311 -22.99 4.76 -11.13
N PRO A 312 -22.94 3.59 -10.49
CA PRO A 312 -21.78 2.89 -9.94
C PRO A 312 -20.99 2.06 -10.97
N ASN A 313 -21.58 1.51 -11.99
CA ASN A 313 -20.98 0.45 -12.82
C ASN A 313 -20.88 0.86 -14.29
N SER A 314 -20.00 1.84 -14.58
CA SER A 314 -19.81 2.36 -15.94
C SER A 314 -18.56 1.82 -16.64
N PRO A 315 -18.49 1.88 -17.99
CA PRO A 315 -17.25 1.65 -18.73
C PRO A 315 -16.09 2.55 -18.29
N LEU A 316 -16.36 3.77 -17.81
CA LEU A 316 -15.33 4.65 -17.24
C LEU A 316 -14.61 3.99 -16.06
N LEU A 317 -15.35 3.45 -15.09
CA LEU A 317 -14.78 2.78 -13.91
C LEU A 317 -14.04 1.50 -14.29
N LYS A 318 -14.57 0.74 -15.23
CA LYS A 318 -13.89 -0.47 -15.78
C LYS A 318 -12.60 -0.14 -16.52
N SER A 319 -12.49 1.08 -17.08
CA SER A 319 -11.31 1.57 -17.80
C SER A 319 -10.29 2.32 -16.94
N VAL A 320 -10.54 2.49 -15.64
CA VAL A 320 -9.69 3.33 -14.75
C VAL A 320 -8.22 2.95 -14.83
N LEU A 321 -7.89 1.66 -14.84
CA LEU A 321 -6.51 1.20 -14.93
C LEU A 321 -5.82 1.68 -16.22
N THR A 322 -6.49 1.55 -17.36
CA THR A 322 -5.98 2.02 -18.66
C THR A 322 -5.88 3.53 -18.70
N LEU A 323 -6.86 4.24 -18.13
CA LEU A 323 -6.82 5.71 -18.06
C LEU A 323 -5.67 6.21 -17.18
N LEU A 324 -5.39 5.57 -16.07
CA LEU A 324 -4.24 5.88 -15.22
C LEU A 324 -2.92 5.60 -15.95
N PHE A 325 -2.82 4.46 -16.64
CA PHE A 325 -1.65 4.15 -17.47
C PHE A 325 -1.38 5.25 -18.49
N LEU A 326 -2.40 5.66 -19.23
CA LEU A 326 -2.28 6.72 -20.24
C LEU A 326 -1.94 8.07 -19.60
N PHE A 327 -2.53 8.41 -18.45
CA PHE A 327 -2.23 9.63 -17.72
C PHE A 327 -0.74 9.73 -17.35
N PHE A 328 -0.20 8.68 -16.72
CA PHE A 328 1.21 8.66 -16.33
C PHE A 328 2.15 8.56 -17.54
N LEU A 329 1.75 7.83 -18.59
CA LEU A 329 2.53 7.73 -19.82
C LEU A 329 2.68 9.12 -20.48
N VAL A 330 1.57 9.83 -20.66
CA VAL A 330 1.55 11.18 -21.30
C VAL A 330 2.33 12.17 -20.46
N THR A 331 2.10 12.20 -19.15
CA THR A 331 2.80 13.13 -18.24
C THR A 331 4.29 12.82 -18.12
N GLY A 332 4.66 11.55 -18.02
CA GLY A 332 6.04 11.08 -17.98
C GLY A 332 6.81 11.37 -19.27
N CYS A 333 6.19 11.13 -20.42
CA CYS A 333 6.75 11.49 -21.73
C CYS A 333 6.93 13.01 -21.89
N ALA A 334 5.92 13.80 -21.51
CA ALA A 334 5.98 15.26 -21.59
C ALA A 334 7.10 15.83 -20.70
N TYR A 335 7.21 15.30 -19.46
CA TYR A 335 8.29 15.64 -18.57
C TYR A 335 9.65 15.25 -19.16
N GLY A 336 9.84 13.97 -19.49
CA GLY A 336 11.12 13.44 -19.98
C GLY A 336 11.61 14.15 -21.23
N ARG A 337 10.70 14.52 -22.15
CA ARG A 337 11.05 15.24 -23.38
C ARG A 337 11.49 16.68 -23.10
N LYS A 338 10.81 17.40 -22.20
CA LYS A 338 11.08 18.83 -21.92
C LYS A 338 12.18 19.03 -20.87
N SER A 339 12.43 18.04 -20.01
CA SER A 339 13.62 18.04 -19.14
C SER A 339 14.90 17.65 -19.87
N GLY A 340 14.82 17.19 -21.13
CA GLY A 340 15.97 16.76 -21.90
C GLY A 340 16.44 15.32 -21.59
N PHE A 341 15.74 14.60 -20.72
CA PHE A 341 16.04 13.20 -20.41
C PHE A 341 15.79 12.30 -21.64
N ILE A 342 14.64 12.48 -22.30
CA ILE A 342 14.32 11.81 -23.57
C ILE A 342 14.77 12.70 -24.71
N LYS A 343 15.90 12.36 -25.32
CA LYS A 343 16.44 13.13 -26.45
C LYS A 343 15.77 12.77 -27.77
N LYS A 344 15.51 11.48 -27.98
CA LYS A 344 14.86 10.95 -29.19
C LYS A 344 13.72 10.01 -28.82
N TRP A 345 12.64 10.01 -29.58
CA TRP A 345 11.48 9.14 -29.30
C TRP A 345 11.78 7.64 -29.44
N ASN A 346 12.80 7.26 -30.20
CA ASN A 346 13.26 5.87 -30.32
C ASN A 346 13.88 5.33 -29.00
N GLU A 347 14.17 6.16 -28.03
CA GLU A 347 14.64 5.77 -26.69
C GLU A 347 13.50 5.29 -25.78
N LEU A 348 12.24 5.68 -26.09
CA LEU A 348 11.08 5.41 -25.25
C LEU A 348 10.86 3.90 -24.97
N PRO A 349 10.93 2.98 -25.97
CA PRO A 349 10.77 1.55 -25.70
C PRO A 349 11.80 1.01 -24.69
N GLY A 350 13.05 1.47 -24.79
CA GLY A 350 14.12 1.09 -23.85
C GLY A 350 13.88 1.62 -22.43
N LEU A 351 13.29 2.81 -22.29
CA LEU A 351 12.92 3.37 -20.98
C LEU A 351 11.73 2.62 -20.38
N LEU A 352 10.73 2.26 -21.19
CA LEU A 352 9.60 1.44 -20.75
C LEU A 352 10.07 0.04 -20.31
N ALA A 353 11.03 -0.55 -21.03
CA ALA A 353 11.64 -1.82 -20.63
C ALA A 353 12.36 -1.71 -19.26
N LYS A 354 13.07 -0.61 -19.00
CA LYS A 354 13.69 -0.36 -17.69
C LYS A 354 12.66 -0.17 -16.57
N SER A 355 11.50 0.39 -16.89
CA SER A 355 10.41 0.60 -15.91
C SER A 355 9.85 -0.70 -15.36
N ILE A 356 9.92 -1.80 -16.12
CA ILE A 356 9.45 -3.13 -15.67
C ILE A 356 10.39 -3.75 -14.63
N ASN A 357 11.65 -3.33 -14.53
CA ASN A 357 12.61 -3.92 -13.59
C ASN A 357 12.12 -3.90 -12.13
N SER A 358 11.38 -2.88 -11.72
CA SER A 358 10.76 -2.81 -10.38
C SER A 358 9.70 -3.89 -10.15
N MET A 359 9.13 -4.44 -11.21
CA MET A 359 8.12 -5.50 -11.16
C MET A 359 8.72 -6.91 -11.13
N VAL A 360 9.97 -7.12 -11.53
CA VAL A 360 10.58 -8.45 -11.68
C VAL A 360 10.46 -9.28 -10.39
N ASN A 361 10.76 -8.69 -9.24
CA ASN A 361 10.63 -9.37 -7.95
C ASN A 361 9.18 -9.81 -7.67
N PHE A 362 8.20 -8.98 -8.02
CA PHE A 362 6.79 -9.32 -7.88
C PHE A 362 6.40 -10.47 -8.82
N MET A 363 6.87 -10.48 -10.05
CA MET A 363 6.62 -11.57 -11.01
C MET A 363 7.10 -12.92 -10.47
N VAL A 364 8.28 -12.95 -9.84
CA VAL A 364 8.81 -14.18 -9.22
C VAL A 364 7.90 -14.66 -8.08
N ILE A 365 7.44 -13.77 -7.22
CA ILE A 365 6.55 -14.09 -6.10
C ILE A 365 5.15 -14.48 -6.60
N ALA A 366 4.68 -13.85 -7.66
CA ALA A 366 3.36 -14.10 -8.25
C ALA A 366 3.20 -15.54 -8.75
N LEU A 367 4.29 -16.22 -9.13
CA LEU A 367 4.22 -17.62 -9.59
C LEU A 367 3.68 -18.56 -8.51
N PRO A 368 4.33 -18.76 -7.36
CA PRO A 368 3.76 -19.63 -6.33
C PRO A 368 2.48 -19.04 -5.70
N ALA A 369 2.33 -17.71 -5.64
CA ALA A 369 1.14 -17.08 -5.09
C ALA A 369 -0.12 -17.37 -5.94
N SER A 370 -0.03 -17.31 -7.26
CA SER A 370 -1.14 -17.62 -8.16
C SER A 370 -1.57 -19.09 -8.05
N VAL A 371 -0.61 -20.00 -7.98
CA VAL A 371 -0.87 -21.44 -7.80
C VAL A 371 -1.50 -21.70 -6.44
N PHE A 372 -1.00 -21.06 -5.37
CA PHE A 372 -1.61 -21.16 -4.04
C PHE A 372 -3.08 -20.71 -4.05
N ILE A 373 -3.36 -19.51 -4.57
CA ILE A 373 -4.73 -18.97 -4.60
C ILE A 373 -5.64 -19.86 -5.45
N TYR A 374 -5.17 -20.36 -6.59
CA TYR A 374 -5.91 -21.29 -7.42
C TYR A 374 -6.28 -22.57 -6.67
N LEU A 375 -5.29 -23.26 -6.09
CA LEU A 375 -5.51 -24.50 -5.37
C LEU A 375 -6.37 -24.29 -4.13
N PHE A 376 -6.12 -23.22 -3.37
CA PHE A 376 -6.89 -22.91 -2.17
C PHE A 376 -8.37 -22.69 -2.50
N ASN A 377 -8.68 -21.98 -3.58
CA ASN A 377 -10.05 -21.81 -4.06
C ASN A 377 -10.64 -23.13 -4.61
N ALA A 378 -9.87 -23.91 -5.35
CA ALA A 378 -10.31 -25.19 -5.91
C ALA A 378 -10.65 -26.23 -4.82
N SER A 379 -10.01 -26.13 -3.65
CA SER A 379 -10.31 -26.97 -2.50
C SER A 379 -11.64 -26.66 -1.80
N ASN A 380 -12.24 -25.50 -2.07
CA ASN A 380 -13.36 -24.92 -1.32
C ASN A 380 -13.04 -24.58 0.15
N ILE A 381 -11.79 -24.70 0.61
CA ILE A 381 -11.41 -24.35 1.99
C ILE A 381 -11.77 -22.89 2.33
N PRO A 382 -11.51 -21.88 1.48
CA PRO A 382 -11.90 -20.49 1.76
C PRO A 382 -13.39 -20.33 2.03
N THR A 383 -14.23 -20.92 1.18
CA THR A 383 -15.70 -20.86 1.33
C THR A 383 -16.17 -21.58 2.58
N TYR A 384 -15.58 -22.74 2.87
CA TYR A 384 -15.87 -23.49 4.12
C TYR A 384 -15.50 -22.67 5.36
N LEU A 385 -14.29 -22.09 5.41
CA LEU A 385 -13.86 -21.22 6.51
C LEU A 385 -14.76 -19.98 6.61
N GLY A 386 -15.18 -19.43 5.47
CA GLY A 386 -16.14 -18.33 5.40
C GLY A 386 -17.50 -18.71 6.02
N ALA A 387 -18.03 -19.88 5.65
CA ALA A 387 -19.30 -20.38 6.17
C ALA A 387 -19.24 -20.63 7.69
N VAL A 388 -18.23 -21.39 8.15
CA VAL A 388 -18.05 -21.69 9.58
C VAL A 388 -17.75 -20.42 10.39
N GLY A 389 -16.78 -19.61 9.94
CA GLY A 389 -16.40 -18.38 10.61
C GLY A 389 -17.53 -17.34 10.63
N GLY A 390 -18.22 -17.15 9.51
CA GLY A 390 -19.39 -16.27 9.41
C GLY A 390 -20.55 -16.75 10.29
N GLY A 391 -20.81 -18.06 10.32
CA GLY A 391 -21.81 -18.68 11.22
C GLY A 391 -21.47 -18.46 12.69
N TRP A 392 -20.20 -18.64 13.08
CA TRP A 392 -19.73 -18.36 14.43
C TRP A 392 -19.87 -16.88 14.80
N LEU A 393 -19.49 -15.96 13.90
CA LEU A 393 -19.67 -14.52 14.12
C LEU A 393 -21.15 -14.14 14.30
N LYS A 394 -22.06 -14.72 13.47
CA LYS A 394 -23.50 -14.51 13.62
C LYS A 394 -24.02 -15.06 14.96
N SER A 395 -23.61 -16.26 15.37
CA SER A 395 -24.07 -16.89 16.61
C SER A 395 -23.60 -16.16 17.86
N THR A 396 -22.43 -15.54 17.84
CA THR A 396 -21.90 -14.72 18.94
C THR A 396 -22.43 -13.30 18.95
N GLY A 397 -23.15 -12.86 17.90
CA GLY A 397 -23.60 -11.48 17.72
C GLY A 397 -22.46 -10.50 17.43
N PHE A 398 -21.23 -10.99 17.20
CA PHE A 398 -20.06 -10.15 16.95
C PHE A 398 -19.96 -9.76 15.47
N THR A 399 -20.96 -9.02 14.98
CA THR A 399 -21.10 -8.63 13.57
C THR A 399 -21.04 -7.11 13.36
N GLY A 400 -20.62 -6.36 14.38
CA GLY A 400 -20.58 -4.91 14.34
C GLY A 400 -19.20 -4.32 14.02
N PHE A 401 -19.05 -3.03 14.23
CA PHE A 401 -17.83 -2.26 14.02
C PHE A 401 -16.58 -2.86 14.71
N GLY A 402 -16.76 -3.45 15.91
CA GLY A 402 -15.67 -4.09 16.66
C GLY A 402 -14.94 -5.19 15.91
N LEU A 403 -15.59 -5.84 14.95
CA LEU A 403 -14.98 -6.86 14.10
C LEU A 403 -13.88 -6.26 13.22
N PHE A 404 -14.11 -5.08 12.65
CA PHE A 404 -13.10 -4.40 11.80
C PHE A 404 -11.94 -3.88 12.63
N PHE A 405 -12.19 -3.49 13.89
CA PHE A 405 -11.12 -3.19 14.83
C PHE A 405 -10.21 -4.40 15.05
N LEU A 406 -10.78 -5.61 15.24
CA LEU A 406 -9.98 -6.83 15.38
C LEU A 406 -9.22 -7.21 14.10
N VAL A 407 -9.83 -7.04 12.93
CA VAL A 407 -9.16 -7.27 11.64
C VAL A 407 -7.98 -6.29 11.48
N ALA A 408 -8.18 -5.02 11.79
CA ALA A 408 -7.11 -4.02 11.77
C ALA A 408 -6.00 -4.35 12.78
N LEU A 409 -6.35 -4.77 14.00
CA LEU A 409 -5.39 -5.15 15.03
C LEU A 409 -4.58 -6.39 14.63
N LEU A 410 -5.24 -7.42 14.06
CA LEU A 410 -4.58 -8.59 13.51
C LEU A 410 -3.59 -8.21 12.41
N SER A 411 -4.00 -7.34 11.49
CA SER A 411 -3.16 -6.84 10.42
C SER A 411 -1.96 -6.06 10.97
N THR A 412 -2.18 -5.20 11.97
CA THR A 412 -1.13 -4.45 12.68
C THR A 412 -0.08 -5.38 13.29
N PHE A 413 -0.54 -6.44 13.96
CA PHE A 413 0.36 -7.43 14.55
C PHE A 413 1.17 -8.19 13.49
N LEU A 414 0.51 -8.67 12.43
CA LEU A 414 1.19 -9.39 11.36
C LEU A 414 2.19 -8.50 10.60
N ASN A 415 1.92 -7.20 10.51
CA ASN A 415 2.79 -6.26 9.83
C ASN A 415 4.17 -6.08 10.49
N LEU A 416 4.28 -6.33 11.78
CA LEU A 416 5.57 -6.31 12.48
C LEU A 416 6.51 -7.43 11.98
N PHE A 417 5.95 -8.54 11.47
CA PHE A 417 6.69 -9.73 11.00
C PHE A 417 6.75 -9.83 9.48
N MET A 418 5.86 -9.16 8.76
CA MET A 418 5.77 -9.21 7.30
C MET A 418 5.40 -7.84 6.73
N THR A 419 6.39 -7.11 6.23
CA THR A 419 6.21 -5.73 5.74
C THR A 419 5.61 -5.63 4.34
N SER A 420 5.58 -6.74 3.57
CA SER A 420 4.95 -6.73 2.24
C SER A 420 3.43 -6.74 2.35
N GLY A 421 2.78 -5.59 2.13
CA GLY A 421 1.33 -5.45 2.18
C GLY A 421 0.60 -6.36 1.17
N SER A 422 1.07 -6.46 -0.07
CA SER A 422 0.45 -7.35 -1.05
C SER A 422 0.62 -8.83 -0.72
N ALA A 423 1.80 -9.27 -0.29
CA ALA A 423 2.02 -10.67 0.08
C ALA A 423 1.15 -11.09 1.27
N LYS A 424 1.04 -10.25 2.28
CA LYS A 424 0.19 -10.45 3.45
C LYS A 424 -1.28 -10.51 3.06
N TRP A 425 -1.73 -9.62 2.17
CA TRP A 425 -3.11 -9.61 1.69
C TRP A 425 -3.45 -10.85 0.85
N MET A 426 -2.52 -11.36 0.03
CA MET A 426 -2.71 -12.62 -0.70
C MET A 426 -2.97 -13.83 0.23
N ILE A 427 -2.50 -13.77 1.48
CA ILE A 427 -2.75 -14.81 2.49
C ILE A 427 -4.10 -14.57 3.20
N LEU A 428 -4.37 -13.33 3.58
CA LEU A 428 -5.54 -12.99 4.39
C LEU A 428 -6.83 -12.86 3.59
N ALA A 429 -6.75 -12.33 2.36
CA ALA A 429 -7.93 -12.08 1.53
C ALA A 429 -8.77 -13.34 1.27
N PRO A 430 -8.20 -14.51 0.91
CA PRO A 430 -8.97 -15.72 0.68
C PRO A 430 -9.74 -16.23 1.90
N ILE A 431 -9.36 -15.79 3.10
CA ILE A 431 -10.00 -16.17 4.36
C ILE A 431 -10.99 -15.08 4.79
N LEU A 432 -10.53 -13.84 4.88
CA LEU A 432 -11.32 -12.73 5.45
C LEU A 432 -12.46 -12.29 4.53
N ILE A 433 -12.22 -12.22 3.21
CA ILE A 433 -13.26 -11.76 2.28
C ILE A 433 -14.49 -12.68 2.31
N PRO A 434 -14.40 -14.00 2.07
CA PRO A 434 -15.59 -14.85 2.10
C PRO A 434 -16.25 -14.89 3.47
N MET A 435 -15.48 -14.89 4.57
CA MET A 435 -16.01 -14.90 5.93
C MET A 435 -16.84 -13.64 6.23
N LEU A 436 -16.34 -12.45 5.87
CA LEU A 436 -17.05 -11.19 6.13
C LEU A 436 -18.16 -10.94 5.11
N TYR A 437 -18.01 -11.44 3.89
CA TYR A 437 -19.05 -11.37 2.85
C TYR A 437 -20.32 -12.15 3.25
N THR A 438 -20.19 -13.33 3.87
CA THR A 438 -21.33 -14.14 4.34
C THR A 438 -22.15 -13.46 5.46
N ILE A 439 -21.57 -12.49 6.14
CA ILE A 439 -22.27 -11.68 7.15
C ILE A 439 -22.68 -10.29 6.64
N GLY A 440 -22.59 -10.07 5.32
CA GLY A 440 -23.13 -8.90 4.64
C GLY A 440 -22.15 -7.74 4.43
N PHE A 441 -20.84 -7.94 4.59
CA PHE A 441 -19.84 -6.89 4.38
C PHE A 441 -19.14 -7.01 3.02
N SER A 442 -18.91 -5.87 2.38
CA SER A 442 -18.26 -5.84 1.07
C SER A 442 -16.77 -6.19 1.16
N PRO A 443 -16.18 -6.74 0.07
CA PRO A 443 -14.73 -6.93 -0.02
C PRO A 443 -13.93 -5.64 0.21
N ALA A 444 -14.49 -4.50 -0.21
CA ALA A 444 -13.86 -3.20 -0.05
C ALA A 444 -13.73 -2.78 1.43
N LEU A 445 -14.75 -3.04 2.26
CA LEU A 445 -14.70 -2.76 3.70
C LEU A 445 -13.70 -3.66 4.42
N THR A 446 -13.68 -4.95 4.06
CA THR A 446 -12.68 -5.90 4.57
C THR A 446 -11.26 -5.42 4.26
N THR A 447 -11.07 -4.92 3.04
CA THR A 447 -9.80 -4.35 2.58
C THR A 447 -9.41 -3.10 3.37
N VAL A 448 -10.35 -2.19 3.66
CA VAL A 448 -10.08 -1.00 4.48
C VAL A 448 -9.57 -1.39 5.86
N ALA A 449 -10.23 -2.30 6.54
CA ALA A 449 -9.80 -2.75 7.87
C ALA A 449 -8.39 -3.36 7.85
N TYR A 450 -8.10 -4.17 6.83
CA TYR A 450 -6.76 -4.69 6.60
C TYR A 450 -5.73 -3.57 6.40
N ARG A 451 -6.03 -2.60 5.54
CA ARG A 451 -5.12 -1.49 5.18
C ARG A 451 -4.79 -0.60 6.36
N ILE A 452 -5.73 -0.33 7.24
CA ILE A 452 -5.50 0.42 8.49
C ILE A 452 -4.40 -0.24 9.32
N GLY A 453 -4.51 -1.54 9.54
CA GLY A 453 -3.50 -2.26 10.31
C GLY A 453 -2.17 -2.43 9.59
N ASP A 454 -2.21 -2.64 8.28
CA ASP A 454 -1.02 -2.77 7.43
C ASP A 454 -0.17 -1.50 7.46
N SER A 455 -0.78 -0.32 7.34
CA SER A 455 -0.05 0.95 7.28
C SER A 455 0.51 1.38 8.62
N ALA A 456 -0.27 1.26 9.69
CA ALA A 456 0.02 1.88 10.98
C ALA A 456 1.43 1.56 11.52
N THR A 457 1.90 0.34 11.33
CA THR A 457 3.20 -0.12 11.88
C THR A 457 4.34 -0.21 10.87
N ASN A 458 4.15 0.17 9.60
CA ASN A 458 5.21 0.13 8.59
C ASN A 458 6.45 0.95 9.00
N ALA A 459 6.25 2.12 9.61
CA ALA A 459 7.35 3.00 10.03
C ALA A 459 8.16 2.45 11.22
N ILE A 460 7.66 1.44 11.92
CA ILE A 460 8.29 0.84 13.11
C ILE A 460 8.54 -0.66 12.96
N ALA A 461 8.39 -1.21 11.75
CA ALA A 461 8.64 -2.62 11.48
C ALA A 461 10.15 -2.92 11.48
N PRO A 462 10.66 -3.74 12.42
CA PRO A 462 12.10 -3.94 12.61
C PRO A 462 12.80 -4.62 11.44
N ILE A 463 12.05 -5.38 10.64
CA ILE A 463 12.57 -6.11 9.47
C ILE A 463 12.60 -5.28 8.19
N SER A 464 12.17 -4.00 8.25
CA SER A 464 12.20 -3.13 7.08
C SER A 464 13.64 -2.71 6.73
N SER A 465 14.05 -2.99 5.50
CA SER A 465 15.36 -2.56 4.97
C SER A 465 15.53 -1.04 4.95
N ASP A 466 14.42 -0.30 4.88
CA ASP A 466 14.42 1.16 4.78
C ASP A 466 14.96 1.81 6.06
N VAL A 467 14.78 1.16 7.22
CA VAL A 467 15.27 1.66 8.51
C VAL A 467 16.79 1.91 8.50
N ALA A 468 17.56 1.01 7.88
CA ALA A 468 19.02 1.18 7.77
C ALA A 468 19.40 2.41 6.95
N LEU A 469 18.65 2.68 5.87
CA LEU A 469 18.86 3.87 5.02
C LEU A 469 18.51 5.15 5.80
N ILE A 470 17.43 5.12 6.58
CA ILE A 470 17.04 6.27 7.43
C ILE A 470 18.09 6.54 8.51
N VAL A 471 18.62 5.52 9.17
CA VAL A 471 19.74 5.67 10.12
C VAL A 471 20.95 6.32 9.44
N GLY A 472 21.26 5.92 8.19
CA GLY A 472 22.30 6.55 7.38
C GLY A 472 22.04 8.05 7.13
N LEU A 473 20.80 8.40 6.77
CA LEU A 473 20.40 9.80 6.57
C LEU A 473 20.45 10.62 7.86
N LEU A 474 19.99 10.04 8.97
CA LEU A 474 20.11 10.68 10.30
C LEU A 474 21.57 10.91 10.68
N GLY A 475 22.46 9.97 10.35
CA GLY A 475 23.92 10.12 10.53
C GLY A 475 24.50 11.23 9.68
N LYS A 476 24.14 11.29 8.37
CA LYS A 476 24.58 12.35 7.44
C LYS A 476 24.18 13.75 7.93
N TYR A 477 22.94 13.91 8.38
CA TYR A 477 22.37 15.19 8.82
C TYR A 477 22.41 15.37 10.36
N ASN A 478 23.34 14.70 11.03
CA ASN A 478 23.46 14.80 12.48
C ASN A 478 24.06 16.15 12.89
N THR A 479 23.27 16.97 13.56
CA THR A 479 23.67 18.28 14.11
C THR A 479 24.25 18.21 15.52
N ASP A 480 24.21 17.05 16.17
CA ASP A 480 24.71 16.84 17.52
C ASP A 480 25.61 15.59 17.57
N LYS A 481 26.92 15.81 17.46
CA LYS A 481 27.93 14.72 17.45
C LYS A 481 27.96 13.88 18.73
N SER A 482 27.34 14.35 19.83
CA SER A 482 27.20 13.58 21.07
C SER A 482 26.13 12.49 20.97
N LYS A 483 25.26 12.53 19.94
CA LYS A 483 24.20 11.56 19.70
C LYS A 483 24.56 10.72 18.47
N THR A 484 24.58 9.41 18.61
CA THR A 484 24.73 8.47 17.49
C THR A 484 23.36 7.93 17.12
N PRO A 485 22.83 8.22 15.92
CA PRO A 485 21.54 7.67 15.51
C PRO A 485 21.64 6.16 15.27
N GLY A 486 20.61 5.45 15.67
CA GLY A 486 20.47 4.02 15.47
C GLY A 486 19.02 3.63 15.17
N MET A 487 18.76 2.34 14.97
CA MET A 487 17.40 1.82 14.76
C MET A 487 16.44 2.24 15.88
N GLY A 488 16.90 2.19 17.13
CA GLY A 488 16.11 2.66 18.28
C GLY A 488 15.70 4.12 18.19
N THR A 489 16.55 4.98 17.59
CA THR A 489 16.22 6.39 17.32
C THR A 489 15.05 6.51 16.36
N VAL A 490 15.05 5.71 15.28
CA VAL A 490 13.95 5.70 14.30
C VAL A 490 12.67 5.22 14.96
N PHE A 491 12.70 4.08 15.64
CA PHE A 491 11.51 3.50 16.26
C PHE A 491 10.90 4.38 17.35
N ALA A 492 11.71 4.93 18.25
CA ALA A 492 11.22 5.79 19.31
C ALA A 492 10.52 7.04 18.78
N ASN A 493 11.05 7.64 17.70
CA ASN A 493 10.47 8.83 17.10
C ASN A 493 9.32 8.53 16.13
N CYS A 494 9.26 7.33 15.54
CA CYS A 494 8.16 6.92 14.65
C CYS A 494 6.98 6.30 15.41
N MET A 495 7.15 5.81 16.64
CA MET A 495 6.08 5.22 17.44
C MET A 495 4.87 6.14 17.64
N PRO A 496 5.01 7.45 17.96
CA PRO A 496 3.87 8.35 18.07
C PRO A 496 3.04 8.45 16.79
N TYR A 497 3.69 8.40 15.61
CA TYR A 497 3.01 8.41 14.33
C TYR A 497 2.25 7.11 14.09
N ALA A 498 2.85 5.96 14.40
CA ALA A 498 2.19 4.65 14.24
C ALA A 498 0.90 4.56 15.06
N ILE A 499 0.96 4.95 16.34
CA ILE A 499 -0.21 4.99 17.23
C ILE A 499 -1.26 5.97 16.71
N ALA A 500 -0.84 7.18 16.33
CA ALA A 500 -1.75 8.21 15.83
C ALA A 500 -2.42 7.81 14.51
N THR A 501 -1.71 7.11 13.61
CA THR A 501 -2.28 6.57 12.37
C THR A 501 -3.40 5.58 12.68
N PHE A 502 -3.12 4.57 13.50
CA PHE A 502 -4.11 3.55 13.83
C PHE A 502 -5.38 4.18 14.44
N ILE A 503 -5.22 5.07 15.42
CA ILE A 503 -6.33 5.75 16.07
C ILE A 503 -7.10 6.62 15.07
N ALA A 504 -6.40 7.45 14.29
CA ALA A 504 -7.04 8.37 13.35
C ALA A 504 -7.82 7.62 12.26
N GLU A 505 -7.23 6.60 11.63
CA GLU A 505 -7.89 5.82 10.59
C GLU A 505 -9.07 5.01 11.14
N MET A 506 -8.96 4.45 12.34
CA MET A 506 -10.09 3.78 13.01
C MET A 506 -11.23 4.75 13.37
N LEU A 507 -10.92 5.98 13.78
CA LEU A 507 -11.93 7.02 14.00
C LEU A 507 -12.61 7.43 12.69
N ILE A 508 -11.84 7.59 11.61
CA ILE A 508 -12.42 7.86 10.29
C ILE A 508 -13.32 6.71 9.86
N LEU A 509 -12.89 5.44 10.02
CA LEU A 509 -13.74 4.29 9.72
C LEU A 509 -15.00 4.27 10.58
N GLY A 510 -14.92 4.68 11.85
CA GLY A 510 -16.10 4.86 12.72
C GLY A 510 -17.09 5.87 12.18
N VAL A 511 -16.60 7.02 11.67
CA VAL A 511 -17.45 8.03 11.00
C VAL A 511 -18.10 7.45 9.74
N TRP A 512 -17.33 6.76 8.89
CA TRP A 512 -17.84 6.06 7.70
C TRP A 512 -18.93 5.07 8.04
N TRP A 513 -18.69 4.27 9.10
CA TRP A 513 -19.66 3.30 9.60
C TRP A 513 -20.97 3.93 10.04
N LEU A 514 -20.90 4.99 10.84
CA LEU A 514 -22.08 5.69 11.35
C LEU A 514 -22.89 6.37 10.24
N LEU A 515 -22.21 6.99 9.28
CA LEU A 515 -22.84 7.73 8.19
C LEU A 515 -23.11 6.86 6.94
N LYS A 516 -22.70 5.58 6.95
CA LYS A 516 -22.81 4.64 5.83
C LYS A 516 -22.26 5.20 4.51
N LEU A 517 -21.12 5.91 4.57
CA LEU A 517 -20.54 6.56 3.42
C LEU A 517 -19.95 5.52 2.45
N PRO A 518 -19.96 5.79 1.12
CA PRO A 518 -19.31 4.93 0.15
C PRO A 518 -17.79 4.94 0.34
N LEU A 519 -17.14 3.79 0.12
CA LEU A 519 -15.69 3.65 0.27
C LEU A 519 -14.94 4.16 -0.97
N GLY A 520 -15.57 4.08 -2.12
CA GLY A 520 -15.08 4.53 -3.41
C GLY A 520 -16.21 4.76 -4.40
N PRO A 521 -15.92 5.15 -5.65
CA PRO A 521 -16.94 5.37 -6.67
C PRO A 521 -17.79 4.11 -6.92
N GLY A 522 -19.07 4.17 -6.52
CA GLY A 522 -20.01 3.05 -6.68
C GLY A 522 -19.77 1.87 -5.73
N VAL A 523 -19.03 2.07 -4.63
CA VAL A 523 -18.64 0.99 -3.71
C VAL A 523 -19.21 1.24 -2.31
N SER A 524 -20.20 0.42 -1.93
CA SER A 524 -20.78 0.41 -0.60
C SER A 524 -19.91 -0.37 0.40
N MET A 525 -20.12 -0.10 1.70
CA MET A 525 -19.57 -0.93 2.79
C MET A 525 -20.29 -2.27 2.94
N PHE A 526 -21.55 -2.35 2.51
CA PHE A 526 -22.42 -3.49 2.70
C PHE A 526 -22.75 -4.16 1.37
N VAL A 527 -22.97 -5.47 1.42
CA VAL A 527 -23.41 -6.26 0.25
C VAL A 527 -24.84 -5.85 -0.11
N GLY A 528 -25.09 -5.53 -1.40
CA GLY A 528 -26.41 -5.14 -1.89
C GLY A 528 -26.80 -3.69 -1.54
N GLY A 529 -25.87 -2.86 -1.09
CA GLY A 529 -26.08 -1.45 -0.75
C GLY A 529 -25.79 -0.47 -1.89
#